data_657a1b265c9df2e169fe7d901ae1e715
#
_entry.id   657a1b265c9df2e169fe7d901ae1e715
#
_cell.length_a   1.000
_cell.length_b   1.000
_cell.length_c   1.000
_cell.angle_alpha   90.00
_cell.angle_beta   90.00
_cell.angle_gamma   90.00
#
_symmetry.space_group_name_H-M   'P 1'
#
loop_
_entity.id
_entity.type
_entity.pdbx_description
1 polymer ?
#
loop_
_entity_poly.entity_id
_entity_poly.type
_entity_poly.pdbx_seq_one_letter_code
_entity_poly.pdbx_strand_id
1 'polypeptide(L)'
;MNMPYHPAAAKLIDELSPSNGEQNLGGLLLDAGKLTAAGAERVLQLQKAENLRFGEAAIKLGLIAEADLCQALSQQFSYPYLSPGENHFGPELVAAYQPFGPQVERLRALRSQLMLRWFTAGHKTLTIASINLGDGASYLAANLAVVFSQLGERTLLIDADLRQPRQHVLFNLGNRPGLSDMLAGRAGMSAVTRIPAFLNLSVLTAGAVPPNPSELLSRATSPIKLEDFAQHYDVILMDTPPARASADAVIVAARSGGALLVLRQNHTQLAAAAAFQANLSGAGAALIGTVLNQF
;
A
#
# COMPACT_ATOMS: atom_id res chain seq x y z
N MET A 1 -37.63 22.89 14.06
CA MET A 1 -38.35 21.83 14.77
C MET A 1 -37.32 21.07 15.60
N ASN A 2 -37.22 21.38 16.90
CA ASN A 2 -36.32 20.71 17.82
C ASN A 2 -36.82 19.28 18.08
N MET A 3 -36.09 18.28 17.67
CA MET A 3 -36.35 16.90 18.11
C MET A 3 -36.02 16.81 19.62
N PRO A 4 -36.85 16.16 20.43
CA PRO A 4 -36.61 16.03 21.87
C PRO A 4 -35.40 15.12 22.10
N TYR A 5 -34.42 15.62 22.84
CA TYR A 5 -33.24 14.89 23.32
C TYR A 5 -33.72 13.72 24.20
N HIS A 6 -33.52 12.50 23.75
CA HIS A 6 -33.96 11.31 24.49
C HIS A 6 -32.89 10.96 25.55
N PRO A 7 -33.18 11.00 26.86
CA PRO A 7 -32.21 10.81 27.94
C PRO A 7 -31.53 9.42 27.92
N ALA A 8 -32.12 8.43 27.25
CA ALA A 8 -31.51 7.13 27.03
C ALA A 8 -30.30 7.17 26.06
N ALA A 9 -30.31 8.06 25.07
CA ALA A 9 -29.20 8.20 24.13
C ALA A 9 -27.95 8.77 24.80
N ALA A 10 -28.11 9.70 25.74
CA ALA A 10 -26.98 10.28 26.50
C ALA A 10 -26.31 9.24 27.41
N LYS A 11 -27.12 8.34 28.01
CA LYS A 11 -26.60 7.28 28.87
C LYS A 11 -25.85 6.20 28.07
N LEU A 12 -26.34 5.90 26.86
CA LEU A 12 -25.67 4.97 25.93
C LEU A 12 -24.31 5.51 25.42
N ILE A 13 -24.26 6.82 25.15
CA ILE A 13 -23.03 7.47 24.71
C ILE A 13 -21.98 7.42 25.83
N ASP A 14 -22.37 7.56 27.08
CA ASP A 14 -21.49 7.47 28.25
C ASP A 14 -20.98 6.04 28.51
N GLU A 15 -21.83 5.02 28.33
CA GLU A 15 -21.45 3.61 28.46
C GLU A 15 -20.60 3.10 27.29
N LEU A 16 -20.67 3.75 26.12
CA LEU A 16 -19.90 3.44 24.94
C LEU A 16 -18.58 4.25 24.83
N SER A 17 -18.40 5.26 25.70
CA SER A 17 -17.19 6.09 25.70
C SER A 17 -16.07 5.43 26.50
N PRO A 18 -14.89 5.18 25.89
CA PRO A 18 -13.71 4.86 26.66
C PRO A 18 -13.27 6.08 27.48
N SER A 19 -12.70 5.84 28.64
CA SER A 19 -12.31 6.84 29.65
C SER A 19 -11.18 7.81 29.25
N ASN A 20 -10.91 8.03 27.95
CA ASN A 20 -9.84 8.90 27.45
C ASN A 20 -10.12 9.52 26.07
N GLY A 21 -11.23 10.24 25.90
CA GLY A 21 -11.40 11.15 24.74
C GLY A 21 -11.44 10.52 23.34
N GLU A 22 -11.33 9.21 23.20
CA GLU A 22 -11.47 8.48 21.93
C GLU A 22 -12.94 8.12 21.70
N GLN A 23 -13.49 8.57 20.58
CA GLN A 23 -14.83 8.16 20.15
C GLN A 23 -14.85 6.66 19.91
N ASN A 24 -15.73 5.92 20.56
CA ASN A 24 -15.87 4.48 20.32
C ASN A 24 -16.66 4.21 19.03
N LEU A 25 -16.51 3.00 18.50
CA LEU A 25 -17.13 2.56 17.24
C LEU A 25 -18.66 2.80 17.22
N GLY A 26 -19.35 2.52 18.32
CA GLY A 26 -20.80 2.75 18.45
C GLY A 26 -21.18 4.22 18.33
N GLY A 27 -20.41 5.10 18.99
CA GLY A 27 -20.59 6.55 18.90
C GLY A 27 -20.40 7.07 17.48
N LEU A 28 -19.32 6.65 16.80
CA LEU A 28 -19.05 7.04 15.40
C LEU A 28 -20.19 6.62 14.45
N LEU A 29 -20.73 5.41 14.62
CA LEU A 29 -21.85 4.91 13.81
C LEU A 29 -23.17 5.67 14.11
N LEU A 30 -23.38 6.09 15.35
CA LEU A 30 -24.53 6.93 15.73
C LEU A 30 -24.40 8.34 15.15
N ASP A 31 -23.24 8.97 15.29
CA ASP A 31 -22.94 10.32 14.75
C ASP A 31 -23.03 10.36 13.23
N ALA A 32 -22.60 9.31 12.57
CA ALA A 32 -22.72 9.15 11.11
C ALA A 32 -24.16 8.83 10.65
N GLY A 33 -25.11 8.64 11.57
CA GLY A 33 -26.50 8.27 11.26
C GLY A 33 -26.66 6.86 10.66
N LYS A 34 -25.63 6.02 10.77
CA LYS A 34 -25.61 4.65 10.25
C LYS A 34 -26.24 3.65 11.22
N LEU A 35 -26.31 4.01 12.49
CA LEU A 35 -26.95 3.23 13.55
C LEU A 35 -27.91 4.12 14.33
N THR A 36 -29.02 3.57 14.77
CA THR A 36 -29.95 4.26 15.70
C THR A 36 -29.66 3.85 17.14
N ALA A 37 -30.06 4.66 18.13
CA ALA A 37 -29.91 4.33 19.56
C ALA A 37 -30.55 2.97 19.89
N ALA A 38 -31.77 2.72 19.41
CA ALA A 38 -32.44 1.44 19.59
C ALA A 38 -31.72 0.28 18.90
N GLY A 39 -31.07 0.55 17.74
CA GLY A 39 -30.19 -0.40 17.07
C GLY A 39 -28.95 -0.73 17.92
N ALA A 40 -28.30 0.27 18.50
CA ALA A 40 -27.12 0.09 19.35
C ALA A 40 -27.44 -0.77 20.59
N GLU A 41 -28.60 -0.59 21.23
CA GLU A 41 -29.04 -1.45 22.34
C GLU A 41 -29.17 -2.92 21.93
N ARG A 42 -29.78 -3.18 20.77
CA ARG A 42 -29.91 -4.55 20.22
C ARG A 42 -28.54 -5.17 19.93
N VAL A 43 -27.59 -4.38 19.40
CA VAL A 43 -26.23 -4.83 19.16
C VAL A 43 -25.53 -5.21 20.46
N LEU A 44 -25.63 -4.39 21.52
CA LEU A 44 -25.04 -4.67 22.83
C LEU A 44 -25.65 -5.94 23.48
N GLN A 45 -26.94 -6.17 23.30
CA GLN A 45 -27.61 -7.39 23.78
C GLN A 45 -27.05 -8.63 23.06
N LEU A 46 -26.96 -8.59 21.73
CA LEU A 46 -26.41 -9.71 20.95
C LEU A 46 -24.93 -9.94 21.22
N GLN A 47 -24.15 -8.86 21.36
CA GLN A 47 -22.73 -8.91 21.72
C GLN A 47 -22.51 -9.68 23.03
N LYS A 48 -23.31 -9.39 24.06
CA LYS A 48 -23.25 -10.09 25.36
C LYS A 48 -23.73 -11.53 25.28
N ALA A 49 -24.79 -11.80 24.49
CA ALA A 49 -25.39 -13.12 24.38
C ALA A 49 -24.48 -14.11 23.64
N GLU A 50 -23.80 -13.67 22.60
CA GLU A 50 -23.01 -14.52 21.71
C GLU A 50 -21.48 -14.27 21.81
N ASN A 51 -21.05 -13.39 22.71
CA ASN A 51 -19.63 -13.02 22.89
C ASN A 51 -18.96 -12.55 21.58
N LEU A 52 -19.71 -11.78 20.77
CA LEU A 52 -19.22 -11.19 19.51
C LEU A 52 -18.60 -9.81 19.76
N ARG A 53 -17.84 -9.32 18.76
CA ARG A 53 -17.44 -7.90 18.75
C ARG A 53 -18.63 -7.04 18.33
N PHE A 54 -18.68 -5.77 18.77
CA PHE A 54 -19.78 -4.83 18.46
C PHE A 54 -20.10 -4.77 16.97
N GLY A 55 -19.07 -4.60 16.12
CA GLY A 55 -19.25 -4.55 14.66
C GLY A 55 -19.79 -5.83 14.06
N GLU A 56 -19.35 -6.99 14.53
CA GLU A 56 -19.84 -8.30 14.09
C GLU A 56 -21.31 -8.50 14.45
N ALA A 57 -21.70 -8.12 15.67
CA ALA A 57 -23.07 -8.17 16.12
C ALA A 57 -23.98 -7.21 15.32
N ALA A 58 -23.50 -6.01 14.98
CA ALA A 58 -24.23 -5.03 14.20
C ALA A 58 -24.46 -5.51 12.75
N ILE A 59 -23.45 -6.12 12.11
CA ILE A 59 -23.59 -6.72 10.78
C ILE A 59 -24.54 -7.93 10.83
N LYS A 60 -24.39 -8.80 11.83
CA LYS A 60 -25.26 -9.98 12.00
C LYS A 60 -26.74 -9.63 12.16
N LEU A 61 -27.03 -8.51 12.82
CA LEU A 61 -28.37 -7.94 12.93
C LEU A 61 -28.86 -7.22 11.66
N GLY A 62 -28.00 -7.06 10.64
CA GLY A 62 -28.30 -6.32 9.42
C GLY A 62 -28.52 -4.83 9.64
N LEU A 63 -28.01 -4.27 10.74
CA LEU A 63 -28.19 -2.85 11.11
C LEU A 63 -27.18 -1.95 10.42
N ILE A 64 -26.01 -2.47 10.07
CA ILE A 64 -24.95 -1.78 9.31
C ILE A 64 -24.42 -2.72 8.22
N ALA A 65 -23.88 -2.13 7.14
CA ALA A 65 -23.10 -2.86 6.16
C ALA A 65 -21.62 -2.98 6.60
N GLU A 66 -20.90 -3.94 6.03
CA GLU A 66 -19.46 -4.09 6.27
C GLU A 66 -18.68 -2.82 5.92
N ALA A 67 -19.10 -2.10 4.87
CA ALA A 67 -18.54 -0.82 4.46
C ALA A 67 -18.70 0.27 5.54
N ASP A 68 -19.85 0.32 6.22
CA ASP A 68 -20.09 1.29 7.30
C ASP A 68 -19.19 1.00 8.51
N LEU A 69 -19.00 -0.29 8.83
CA LEU A 69 -18.05 -0.72 9.87
C LEU A 69 -16.63 -0.31 9.54
N CYS A 70 -16.19 -0.58 8.30
CA CYS A 70 -14.85 -0.20 7.83
C CYS A 70 -14.64 1.32 7.91
N GLN A 71 -15.63 2.11 7.53
CA GLN A 71 -15.58 3.57 7.59
C GLN A 71 -15.45 4.08 9.04
N ALA A 72 -16.24 3.56 9.96
CA ALA A 72 -16.19 3.94 11.36
C ALA A 72 -14.87 3.54 12.02
N LEU A 73 -14.35 2.34 11.74
CA LEU A 73 -13.04 1.89 12.22
C LEU A 73 -11.89 2.75 11.67
N SER A 74 -11.97 3.15 10.40
CA SER A 74 -10.94 4.04 9.82
C SER A 74 -10.89 5.40 10.51
N GLN A 75 -12.03 5.95 10.88
CA GLN A 75 -12.13 7.19 11.64
C GLN A 75 -11.59 7.01 13.06
N GLN A 76 -12.00 5.95 13.75
CA GLN A 76 -11.57 5.66 15.13
C GLN A 76 -10.06 5.54 15.24
N PHE A 77 -9.40 4.91 14.28
CA PHE A 77 -7.96 4.67 14.29
C PHE A 77 -7.18 5.67 13.43
N SER A 78 -7.83 6.73 12.90
CA SER A 78 -7.23 7.70 11.97
C SER A 78 -6.51 7.01 10.79
N TYR A 79 -7.07 5.90 10.31
CA TYR A 79 -6.46 5.07 9.29
C TYR A 79 -6.95 5.49 7.91
N PRO A 80 -6.07 5.98 7.03
CA PRO A 80 -6.48 6.42 5.69
C PRO A 80 -6.97 5.23 4.85
N TYR A 81 -8.22 5.31 4.44
CA TYR A 81 -8.92 4.29 3.68
C TYR A 81 -9.92 4.96 2.73
N LEU A 82 -10.18 4.35 1.60
CA LEU A 82 -11.15 4.84 0.61
C LEU A 82 -12.49 4.12 0.76
N SER A 83 -13.56 4.90 0.77
CA SER A 83 -14.91 4.33 0.77
C SER A 83 -15.20 3.61 -0.56
N PRO A 84 -15.96 2.50 -0.53
CA PRO A 84 -16.47 1.89 -1.74
C PRO A 84 -17.25 2.92 -2.57
N GLY A 85 -16.84 3.12 -3.83
CA GLY A 85 -17.43 4.13 -4.71
C GLY A 85 -16.58 5.38 -4.94
N GLU A 86 -15.58 5.64 -4.14
CA GLU A 86 -14.54 6.62 -4.42
C GLU A 86 -13.53 6.03 -5.43
N ASN A 87 -13.99 5.77 -6.64
CA ASN A 87 -13.23 5.06 -7.67
C ASN A 87 -12.18 5.97 -8.34
N HIS A 88 -11.12 6.32 -7.60
CA HIS A 88 -10.03 7.08 -8.16
C HIS A 88 -8.85 6.19 -8.59
N PHE A 89 -8.69 4.99 -8.01
CA PHE A 89 -7.55 4.10 -8.26
C PHE A 89 -7.98 2.77 -8.89
N GLY A 90 -7.01 2.04 -9.44
CA GLY A 90 -7.24 0.69 -9.96
C GLY A 90 -7.78 -0.26 -8.87
N PRO A 91 -8.69 -1.19 -9.23
CA PRO A 91 -9.28 -2.13 -8.27
C PRO A 91 -8.25 -3.07 -7.64
N GLU A 92 -7.07 -3.19 -8.23
CA GLU A 92 -5.95 -3.98 -7.71
C GLU A 92 -5.31 -3.38 -6.45
N LEU A 93 -5.59 -2.11 -6.12
CA LEU A 93 -5.13 -1.48 -4.87
C LEU A 93 -5.99 -1.91 -3.68
N VAL A 94 -5.95 -3.20 -3.35
CA VAL A 94 -6.76 -3.79 -2.26
C VAL A 94 -6.46 -3.13 -0.90
N ALA A 95 -5.24 -2.69 -0.68
CA ALA A 95 -4.85 -1.98 0.55
C ALA A 95 -5.55 -0.63 0.70
N ALA A 96 -6.01 -0.03 -0.41
CA ALA A 96 -6.78 1.20 -0.41
C ALA A 96 -8.26 0.98 -0.10
N TYR A 97 -8.84 -0.11 -0.62
CA TYR A 97 -10.30 -0.32 -0.60
C TYR A 97 -10.76 -1.35 0.44
N GLN A 98 -9.89 -2.28 0.82
CA GLN A 98 -10.22 -3.38 1.75
C GLN A 98 -9.21 -3.48 2.90
N PRO A 99 -9.03 -2.40 3.68
CA PRO A 99 -7.93 -2.30 4.65
C PRO A 99 -7.95 -3.39 5.74
N PHE A 100 -9.10 -4.00 5.98
CA PHE A 100 -9.26 -5.07 6.97
C PHE A 100 -9.38 -6.47 6.34
N GLY A 101 -9.16 -6.58 5.03
CA GLY A 101 -9.19 -7.85 4.31
C GLY A 101 -7.96 -8.74 4.63
N PRO A 102 -8.11 -10.08 4.53
CA PRO A 102 -7.02 -11.01 4.85
C PRO A 102 -5.79 -10.84 3.95
N GLN A 103 -5.96 -10.33 2.73
CA GLN A 103 -4.85 -10.00 1.84
C GLN A 103 -4.03 -8.83 2.38
N VAL A 104 -4.69 -7.80 2.91
CA VAL A 104 -4.02 -6.62 3.47
C VAL A 104 -3.30 -6.96 4.77
N GLU A 105 -3.85 -7.87 5.58
CA GLU A 105 -3.14 -8.38 6.76
C GLU A 105 -1.83 -9.11 6.39
N ARG A 106 -1.82 -9.88 5.30
CA ARG A 106 -0.57 -10.48 4.78
C ARG A 106 0.43 -9.42 4.31
N LEU A 107 -0.05 -8.35 3.66
CA LEU A 107 0.79 -7.21 3.26
C LEU A 107 1.38 -6.48 4.48
N ARG A 108 0.59 -6.29 5.55
CA ARG A 108 1.07 -5.72 6.82
C ARG A 108 2.11 -6.60 7.49
N ALA A 109 1.90 -7.93 7.50
CA ALA A 109 2.87 -8.88 8.01
C ALA A 109 4.20 -8.82 7.21
N LEU A 110 4.11 -8.77 5.87
CA LEU A 110 5.27 -8.60 5.00
C LEU A 110 5.98 -7.27 5.27
N ARG A 111 5.22 -6.15 5.34
CA ARG A 111 5.76 -4.84 5.70
C ARG A 111 6.54 -4.90 7.02
N SER A 112 5.98 -5.53 8.06
CA SER A 112 6.64 -5.65 9.36
C SER A 112 7.95 -6.44 9.28
N GLN A 113 8.00 -7.50 8.46
CA GLN A 113 9.24 -8.24 8.20
C GLN A 113 10.28 -7.38 7.46
N LEU A 114 9.87 -6.61 6.46
CA LEU A 114 10.75 -5.72 5.72
C LEU A 114 11.27 -4.58 6.61
N MET A 115 10.42 -4.01 7.46
CA MET A 115 10.84 -3.02 8.46
C MET A 115 11.95 -3.58 9.34
N LEU A 116 11.74 -4.75 9.95
CA LEU A 116 12.70 -5.35 10.90
C LEU A 116 14.00 -5.79 10.22
N ARG A 117 13.95 -6.33 9.01
CA ARG A 117 15.10 -6.97 8.37
C ARG A 117 15.90 -6.05 7.45
N TRP A 118 15.28 -4.96 6.97
CA TRP A 118 15.87 -4.13 5.93
C TRP A 118 15.89 -2.65 6.31
N PHE A 119 14.74 -2.03 6.52
CA PHE A 119 14.66 -0.59 6.73
C PHE A 119 15.26 -0.16 8.08
N THR A 120 15.03 -0.91 9.16
CA THR A 120 15.64 -0.61 10.49
C THR A 120 17.16 -0.77 10.49
N ALA A 121 17.74 -1.55 9.56
CA ALA A 121 19.18 -1.65 9.38
C ALA A 121 19.80 -0.44 8.66
N GLY A 122 19.00 0.59 8.36
CA GLY A 122 19.46 1.86 7.76
C GLY A 122 19.31 1.94 6.24
N HIS A 123 18.80 0.87 5.59
CA HIS A 123 18.46 0.92 4.18
C HIS A 123 17.16 1.70 3.97
N LYS A 124 17.06 2.45 2.89
CA LYS A 124 15.85 3.22 2.56
C LYS A 124 15.19 2.76 1.25
N THR A 125 15.93 2.06 0.41
CA THR A 125 15.48 1.64 -0.92
C THR A 125 15.36 0.14 -1.02
N LEU A 126 14.32 -0.35 -1.70
CA LEU A 126 14.09 -1.78 -1.95
C LEU A 126 13.50 -1.96 -3.34
N THR A 127 14.11 -2.81 -4.14
CA THR A 127 13.58 -3.21 -5.44
C THR A 127 12.57 -4.34 -5.28
N ILE A 128 11.43 -4.23 -5.96
CA ILE A 128 10.44 -5.29 -6.11
C ILE A 128 10.61 -5.89 -7.50
N ALA A 129 11.04 -7.13 -7.55
CA ALA A 129 11.38 -7.82 -8.79
C ALA A 129 10.53 -9.08 -8.98
N SER A 130 10.32 -9.50 -10.21
CA SER A 130 9.72 -10.79 -10.57
C SER A 130 10.51 -11.48 -11.67
N ILE A 131 10.22 -12.76 -11.90
CA ILE A 131 10.85 -13.51 -13.01
C ILE A 131 10.05 -13.35 -14.28
N ASN A 132 8.74 -13.56 -14.24
CA ASN A 132 7.88 -13.53 -15.40
C ASN A 132 6.87 -12.39 -15.33
N LEU A 133 6.38 -11.98 -16.49
CA LEU A 133 5.19 -11.12 -16.56
C LEU A 133 4.01 -11.82 -15.87
N GLY A 134 3.28 -11.08 -15.05
CA GLY A 134 2.12 -11.61 -14.32
C GLY A 134 2.46 -12.35 -13.02
N ASP A 135 3.72 -12.34 -12.54
CA ASP A 135 4.06 -12.86 -11.21
C ASP A 135 3.53 -11.94 -10.08
N GLY A 136 3.15 -10.69 -10.38
CA GLY A 136 2.47 -9.77 -9.44
C GLY A 136 3.39 -8.74 -8.78
N ALA A 137 4.56 -8.42 -9.33
CA ALA A 137 5.50 -7.44 -8.75
C ALA A 137 4.87 -6.05 -8.61
N SER A 138 4.31 -5.51 -9.68
CA SER A 138 3.69 -4.16 -9.67
C SER A 138 2.50 -4.06 -8.71
N TYR A 139 1.68 -5.13 -8.66
CA TYR A 139 0.60 -5.25 -7.67
C TYR A 139 1.14 -5.19 -6.24
N LEU A 140 2.17 -5.99 -5.95
CA LEU A 140 2.79 -6.03 -4.63
C LEU A 140 3.43 -4.69 -4.27
N ALA A 141 4.18 -4.09 -5.18
CA ALA A 141 4.85 -2.80 -4.98
C ALA A 141 3.84 -1.69 -4.62
N ALA A 142 2.75 -1.59 -5.38
CA ALA A 142 1.70 -0.61 -5.15
C ALA A 142 1.02 -0.78 -3.78
N ASN A 143 0.60 -2.00 -3.46
CA ASN A 143 -0.09 -2.29 -2.20
C ASN A 143 0.85 -2.18 -0.98
N LEU A 144 2.12 -2.57 -1.10
CA LEU A 144 3.13 -2.35 -0.06
C LEU A 144 3.35 -0.85 0.17
N ALA A 145 3.43 -0.02 -0.89
CA ALA A 145 3.57 1.42 -0.74
C ALA A 145 2.41 2.02 0.05
N VAL A 146 1.18 1.59 -0.22
CA VAL A 146 0.00 2.01 0.56
C VAL A 146 0.15 1.59 2.03
N VAL A 147 0.44 0.33 2.35
CA VAL A 147 0.52 -0.11 3.75
C VAL A 147 1.72 0.45 4.50
N PHE A 148 2.83 0.81 3.83
CA PHE A 148 3.92 1.56 4.46
C PHE A 148 3.48 2.99 4.81
N SER A 149 2.84 3.69 3.88
CA SER A 149 2.34 5.05 4.11
C SER A 149 1.28 5.11 5.21
N GLN A 150 0.45 4.07 5.32
CA GLN A 150 -0.54 3.92 6.40
C GLN A 150 0.10 3.68 7.77
N LEU A 151 1.34 3.18 7.84
CA LEU A 151 2.11 3.08 9.09
C LEU A 151 2.66 4.44 9.54
N GLY A 152 2.62 5.46 8.68
CA GLY A 152 3.18 6.78 8.93
C GLY A 152 4.52 7.03 8.23
N GLU A 153 5.11 6.02 7.58
CA GLU A 153 6.37 6.15 6.84
C GLU A 153 6.20 7.03 5.61
N ARG A 154 7.07 8.02 5.42
CA ARG A 154 7.13 8.80 4.18
C ARG A 154 7.61 7.89 3.06
N THR A 155 6.67 7.44 2.25
CA THR A 155 6.86 6.38 1.26
C THR A 155 6.87 6.94 -0.15
N LEU A 156 7.86 6.55 -0.93
CA LEU A 156 7.94 6.80 -2.37
C LEU A 156 7.87 5.47 -3.12
N LEU A 157 6.93 5.37 -4.04
CA LEU A 157 6.89 4.29 -5.04
C LEU A 157 7.43 4.83 -6.36
N ILE A 158 8.45 4.18 -6.90
CA ILE A 158 9.04 4.51 -8.20
C ILE A 158 8.69 3.41 -9.20
N ASP A 159 8.06 3.77 -10.29
CA ASP A 159 7.85 2.88 -11.43
C ASP A 159 9.13 2.85 -12.28
N ALA A 160 9.96 1.85 -12.06
CA ALA A 160 11.18 1.61 -12.82
C ALA A 160 10.98 0.59 -13.97
N ASP A 161 9.75 0.12 -14.18
CA ASP A 161 9.39 -0.58 -15.41
C ASP A 161 9.18 0.43 -16.55
N LEU A 162 10.28 0.82 -17.19
CA LEU A 162 10.25 1.74 -18.32
C LEU A 162 9.79 1.07 -19.63
N ARG A 163 9.43 -0.21 -19.61
CA ARG A 163 8.98 -0.98 -20.77
C ARG A 163 7.47 -1.16 -20.81
N GLN A 164 6.89 -1.56 -19.67
CA GLN A 164 5.45 -1.78 -19.50
C GLN A 164 4.98 -1.20 -18.17
N PRO A 165 5.07 0.13 -18.02
CA PRO A 165 4.76 0.79 -16.76
C PRO A 165 3.29 0.59 -16.36
N ARG A 166 3.04 0.42 -15.07
CA ARG A 166 1.69 0.17 -14.55
C ARG A 166 1.27 1.09 -13.40
N GLN A 167 2.21 1.71 -12.70
CA GLN A 167 1.88 2.47 -11.50
C GLN A 167 1.00 3.70 -11.81
N HIS A 168 1.17 4.32 -12.99
CA HIS A 168 0.30 5.43 -13.43
C HIS A 168 -1.16 5.00 -13.63
N VAL A 169 -1.41 3.74 -14.03
CA VAL A 169 -2.76 3.18 -14.16
C VAL A 169 -3.34 2.85 -12.78
N LEU A 170 -2.56 2.15 -11.93
CA LEU A 170 -3.01 1.74 -10.59
C LEU A 170 -3.40 2.94 -9.72
N PHE A 171 -2.63 4.03 -9.79
CA PHE A 171 -2.89 5.25 -9.03
C PHE A 171 -3.65 6.33 -9.81
N ASN A 172 -4.15 6.02 -11.01
CA ASN A 172 -4.92 6.93 -11.87
C ASN A 172 -4.24 8.30 -12.06
N LEU A 173 -2.94 8.28 -12.38
CA LEU A 173 -2.14 9.50 -12.46
C LEU A 173 -2.06 10.09 -13.87
N GLY A 174 -2.56 9.38 -14.87
CA GLY A 174 -2.49 9.79 -16.27
C GLY A 174 -1.05 9.88 -16.80
N ASN A 175 -0.90 10.43 -18.00
CA ASN A 175 0.41 10.64 -18.60
C ASN A 175 1.04 11.90 -18.04
N ARG A 176 2.22 11.77 -17.44
CA ARG A 176 2.99 12.86 -16.85
C ARG A 176 4.49 12.57 -16.94
N PRO A 177 5.36 13.58 -16.80
CA PRO A 177 6.78 13.34 -16.65
C PRO A 177 7.05 12.41 -15.47
N GLY A 178 8.03 11.50 -15.63
CA GLY A 178 8.35 10.48 -14.64
C GLY A 178 9.83 10.16 -14.58
N LEU A 179 10.15 8.94 -14.14
CA LEU A 179 11.52 8.50 -13.94
C LEU A 179 12.39 8.64 -15.20
N SER A 180 11.87 8.24 -16.37
CA SER A 180 12.59 8.33 -17.65
C SER A 180 12.97 9.78 -17.99
N ASP A 181 12.06 10.73 -17.71
CA ASP A 181 12.31 12.14 -17.94
C ASP A 181 13.32 12.72 -16.97
N MET A 182 13.26 12.29 -15.71
CA MET A 182 14.24 12.67 -14.70
C MET A 182 15.64 12.14 -15.04
N LEU A 183 15.74 10.85 -15.42
CA LEU A 183 17.02 10.24 -15.83
C LEU A 183 17.60 10.87 -17.09
N ALA A 184 16.75 11.40 -17.97
CA ALA A 184 17.16 12.13 -19.16
C ALA A 184 17.46 13.64 -18.90
N GLY A 185 17.29 14.12 -17.66
CA GLY A 185 17.51 15.52 -17.29
C GLY A 185 16.40 16.48 -17.77
N ARG A 186 15.23 15.95 -18.17
CA ARG A 186 14.09 16.75 -18.64
C ARG A 186 13.09 17.11 -17.55
N ALA A 187 13.17 16.44 -16.39
CA ALA A 187 12.32 16.71 -15.24
C ALA A 187 13.13 16.64 -13.94
N GLY A 188 12.65 17.31 -12.90
CA GLY A 188 13.21 17.31 -11.57
C GLY A 188 12.27 16.65 -10.54
N MET A 189 12.49 16.93 -9.25
CA MET A 189 11.69 16.40 -8.13
C MET A 189 10.19 16.72 -8.22
N SER A 190 9.80 17.75 -9.01
CA SER A 190 8.40 18.07 -9.28
C SER A 190 7.62 17.00 -10.06
N ALA A 191 8.33 16.04 -10.68
CA ALA A 191 7.69 14.87 -11.32
C ALA A 191 7.09 13.89 -10.30
N VAL A 192 7.56 13.91 -9.05
CA VAL A 192 7.02 13.12 -7.96
C VAL A 192 5.64 13.64 -7.57
N THR A 193 4.64 12.76 -7.56
CA THR A 193 3.25 13.10 -7.28
C THR A 193 2.84 12.60 -5.91
N ARG A 194 2.41 13.49 -5.02
CA ARG A 194 1.77 13.11 -3.76
C ARG A 194 0.39 12.54 -4.03
N ILE A 195 0.01 11.51 -3.30
CA ILE A 195 -1.31 10.88 -3.40
C ILE A 195 -2.19 11.44 -2.28
N PRO A 196 -3.18 12.30 -2.58
CA PRO A 196 -3.93 13.01 -1.54
C PRO A 196 -4.66 12.08 -0.56
N ALA A 197 -5.10 10.92 -1.02
CA ALA A 197 -5.79 9.92 -0.20
C ALA A 197 -4.87 9.26 0.85
N PHE A 198 -3.55 9.32 0.67
CA PHE A 198 -2.55 8.74 1.57
C PHE A 198 -1.47 9.78 1.86
N LEU A 199 -1.60 10.50 2.99
CA LEU A 199 -0.78 11.67 3.35
C LEU A 199 0.74 11.46 3.18
N ASN A 200 1.22 10.24 3.43
CA ASN A 200 2.62 9.89 3.40
C ASN A 200 3.04 9.12 2.14
N LEU A 201 2.18 9.04 1.11
CA LEU A 201 2.48 8.35 -0.14
C LEU A 201 2.75 9.34 -1.27
N SER A 202 3.85 9.09 -1.95
CA SER A 202 4.16 9.72 -3.24
C SER A 202 4.46 8.65 -4.28
N VAL A 203 4.16 8.93 -5.53
CA VAL A 203 4.43 8.04 -6.67
C VAL A 203 5.21 8.81 -7.73
N LEU A 204 6.30 8.23 -8.21
CA LEU A 204 7.02 8.63 -9.39
C LEU A 204 6.71 7.62 -10.49
N THR A 205 5.92 8.04 -11.48
CA THR A 205 5.59 7.19 -12.63
C THR A 205 6.81 6.98 -13.52
N ALA A 206 6.74 6.01 -14.44
CA ALA A 206 7.83 5.75 -15.37
C ALA A 206 8.11 6.92 -16.33
N GLY A 207 7.10 7.73 -16.63
CA GLY A 207 7.18 8.80 -17.64
C GLY A 207 7.06 8.25 -19.06
N ALA A 208 7.62 8.96 -20.03
CA ALA A 208 7.64 8.52 -21.41
C ALA A 208 8.50 7.25 -21.57
N VAL A 209 7.98 6.26 -22.31
CA VAL A 209 8.71 5.01 -22.59
C VAL A 209 9.92 5.32 -23.51
N PRO A 210 11.17 5.13 -23.01
CA PRO A 210 12.35 5.42 -23.81
C PRO A 210 12.67 4.27 -24.77
N PRO A 211 13.39 4.53 -25.87
CA PRO A 211 13.80 3.48 -26.80
C PRO A 211 14.88 2.54 -26.19
N ASN A 212 15.60 2.99 -25.19
CA ASN A 212 16.73 2.28 -24.58
C ASN A 212 16.67 2.32 -23.03
N PRO A 213 15.69 1.61 -22.41
CA PRO A 213 15.47 1.64 -20.96
C PRO A 213 16.70 1.24 -20.14
N SER A 214 17.36 0.13 -20.50
CA SER A 214 18.51 -0.39 -19.75
C SER A 214 19.69 0.58 -19.71
N GLU A 215 19.98 1.24 -20.85
CA GLU A 215 21.05 2.25 -20.91
C GLU A 215 20.72 3.46 -20.04
N LEU A 216 19.46 3.91 -20.06
CA LEU A 216 19.01 5.03 -19.26
C LEU A 216 19.11 4.72 -17.77
N LEU A 217 18.70 3.52 -17.37
CA LEU A 217 18.81 3.04 -15.99
C LEU A 217 20.27 2.84 -15.53
N SER A 218 21.19 2.50 -16.45
CA SER A 218 22.60 2.22 -16.15
C SER A 218 23.48 3.46 -16.05
N ARG A 219 23.02 4.62 -16.53
CA ARG A 219 23.87 5.83 -16.57
C ARG A 219 24.39 6.21 -15.20
N ALA A 220 25.72 6.21 -15.05
CA ALA A 220 26.40 6.65 -13.82
C ALA A 220 26.25 8.15 -13.56
N THR A 221 26.12 8.96 -14.64
CA THR A 221 25.97 10.41 -14.59
C THR A 221 24.51 10.86 -14.61
N SER A 222 23.60 10.08 -14.01
CA SER A 222 22.24 10.51 -13.85
C SER A 222 22.17 11.83 -13.06
N PRO A 223 21.41 12.81 -13.51
CA PRO A 223 21.23 14.08 -12.80
C PRO A 223 20.55 13.93 -11.45
N ILE A 224 19.90 12.78 -11.20
CA ILE A 224 19.21 12.45 -9.95
C ILE A 224 19.74 11.12 -9.43
N LYS A 225 20.06 11.12 -8.16
CA LYS A 225 20.50 9.93 -7.42
C LYS A 225 19.43 9.46 -6.46
N LEU A 226 19.47 8.18 -6.10
CA LEU A 226 18.53 7.63 -5.09
C LEU A 226 18.71 8.32 -3.73
N GLU A 227 19.92 8.78 -3.42
CA GLU A 227 20.22 9.53 -2.21
C GLU A 227 19.44 10.83 -2.09
N ASP A 228 19.10 11.48 -3.21
CA ASP A 228 18.31 12.72 -3.22
C ASP A 228 16.89 12.44 -2.71
N PHE A 229 16.29 11.31 -3.09
CA PHE A 229 15.00 10.86 -2.56
C PHE A 229 15.12 10.41 -1.09
N ALA A 230 16.21 9.75 -0.71
CA ALA A 230 16.42 9.25 0.63
C ALA A 230 16.48 10.35 1.72
N GLN A 231 16.68 11.61 1.34
CA GLN A 231 16.57 12.76 2.25
C GLN A 231 15.11 13.09 2.61
N HIS A 232 14.17 12.77 1.74
CA HIS A 232 12.76 13.15 1.85
C HIS A 232 11.85 11.99 2.24
N TYR A 233 12.28 10.75 1.99
CA TYR A 233 11.50 9.53 2.20
C TYR A 233 12.21 8.57 3.14
N ASP A 234 11.43 7.83 3.90
CA ASP A 234 11.89 6.81 4.84
C ASP A 234 11.91 5.44 4.15
N VAL A 235 10.94 5.22 3.25
CA VAL A 235 10.80 4.00 2.44
C VAL A 235 10.67 4.35 0.97
N ILE A 236 11.52 3.76 0.13
CA ILE A 236 11.48 3.89 -1.33
C ILE A 236 11.37 2.50 -1.93
N LEU A 237 10.25 2.23 -2.59
CA LEU A 237 10.00 0.99 -3.31
C LEU A 237 10.17 1.22 -4.81
N MET A 238 10.89 0.33 -5.49
CA MET A 238 11.15 0.42 -6.92
C MET A 238 10.52 -0.78 -7.63
N ASP A 239 9.46 -0.55 -8.40
CA ASP A 239 8.84 -1.56 -9.25
C ASP A 239 9.65 -1.75 -10.53
N THR A 240 9.95 -2.99 -10.92
CA THR A 240 10.81 -3.29 -12.06
C THR A 240 10.15 -4.25 -13.05
N PRO A 241 10.58 -4.22 -14.32
CA PRO A 241 10.15 -5.21 -15.29
C PRO A 241 10.60 -6.61 -14.89
N PRO A 242 9.91 -7.66 -15.42
CA PRO A 242 10.29 -9.05 -15.18
C PRO A 242 11.74 -9.33 -15.60
N ALA A 243 12.49 -10.07 -14.77
CA ALA A 243 13.91 -10.38 -15.02
C ALA A 243 14.15 -11.18 -16.32
N ARG A 244 13.16 -11.91 -16.81
CA ARG A 244 13.23 -12.58 -18.12
C ARG A 244 13.17 -11.62 -19.30
N ALA A 245 12.59 -10.44 -19.11
CA ALA A 245 12.45 -9.45 -20.19
C ALA A 245 13.75 -8.65 -20.42
N SER A 246 14.51 -8.39 -19.34
CA SER A 246 15.71 -7.56 -19.41
C SER A 246 16.56 -7.66 -18.15
N ALA A 247 17.77 -7.10 -18.18
CA ALA A 247 18.62 -6.94 -16.99
C ALA A 247 18.20 -5.78 -16.07
N ASP A 248 17.15 -5.05 -16.40
CA ASP A 248 16.76 -3.81 -15.73
C ASP A 248 16.51 -4.03 -14.23
N ALA A 249 15.86 -5.15 -13.85
CA ALA A 249 15.64 -5.49 -12.45
C ALA A 249 16.95 -5.66 -11.66
N VAL A 250 17.98 -6.25 -12.25
CA VAL A 250 19.30 -6.40 -11.63
C VAL A 250 19.99 -5.04 -11.52
N ILE A 251 19.91 -4.20 -12.56
CA ILE A 251 20.50 -2.85 -12.58
C ILE A 251 19.88 -2.00 -11.46
N VAL A 252 18.56 -2.03 -11.34
CA VAL A 252 17.83 -1.27 -10.31
C VAL A 252 18.16 -1.82 -8.92
N ALA A 253 18.20 -3.14 -8.76
CA ALA A 253 18.54 -3.79 -7.48
C ALA A 253 19.97 -3.48 -7.02
N ALA A 254 20.93 -3.44 -7.94
CA ALA A 254 22.30 -3.04 -7.61
C ALA A 254 22.39 -1.61 -7.06
N ARG A 255 21.52 -0.71 -7.54
CA ARG A 255 21.45 0.67 -7.05
C ARG A 255 20.70 0.81 -5.73
N SER A 256 19.68 0.00 -5.50
CA SER A 256 18.91 -0.01 -4.24
C SER A 256 19.60 -0.80 -3.12
N GLY A 257 20.60 -1.61 -3.46
CA GLY A 257 21.32 -2.49 -2.53
C GLY A 257 20.63 -3.82 -2.28
N GLY A 258 19.31 -3.96 -2.59
CA GLY A 258 18.60 -5.21 -2.36
C GLY A 258 17.26 -5.33 -3.11
N ALA A 259 16.80 -6.58 -3.23
CA ALA A 259 15.54 -6.91 -3.89
C ALA A 259 14.69 -7.88 -3.08
N LEU A 260 13.38 -7.68 -3.17
CA LEU A 260 12.35 -8.64 -2.80
C LEU A 260 11.86 -9.32 -4.08
N LEU A 261 11.95 -10.65 -4.15
CA LEU A 261 11.58 -11.41 -5.34
C LEU A 261 10.14 -11.92 -5.23
N VAL A 262 9.32 -11.59 -6.20
CA VAL A 262 7.93 -12.05 -6.32
C VAL A 262 7.89 -13.24 -7.27
N LEU A 263 7.36 -14.34 -6.78
CA LEU A 263 7.18 -15.59 -7.51
C LEU A 263 5.69 -15.93 -7.57
N ARG A 264 5.27 -16.57 -8.65
CA ARG A 264 3.90 -17.07 -8.78
C ARG A 264 3.89 -18.60 -8.65
N GLN A 265 3.03 -19.11 -7.76
CA GLN A 265 2.87 -20.54 -7.53
C GLN A 265 2.46 -21.25 -8.84
N ASN A 266 3.05 -22.43 -9.08
CA ASN A 266 2.81 -23.26 -10.27
C ASN A 266 3.12 -22.57 -11.63
N HIS A 267 3.81 -21.41 -11.60
CA HIS A 267 4.16 -20.66 -12.80
C HIS A 267 5.66 -20.34 -12.87
N THR A 268 6.25 -19.84 -11.79
CA THR A 268 7.66 -19.46 -11.78
C THR A 268 8.56 -20.67 -11.51
N GLN A 269 9.50 -20.92 -12.42
CA GLN A 269 10.47 -22.00 -12.28
C GLN A 269 11.53 -21.68 -11.22
N LEU A 270 11.81 -22.61 -10.31
CA LEU A 270 12.79 -22.44 -9.25
C LEU A 270 14.22 -22.19 -9.80
N ALA A 271 14.57 -22.83 -10.90
CA ALA A 271 15.87 -22.62 -11.56
C ALA A 271 16.05 -21.17 -12.06
N ALA A 272 14.97 -20.52 -12.56
CA ALA A 272 15.01 -19.12 -12.97
C ALA A 272 15.14 -18.17 -11.76
N ALA A 273 14.49 -18.49 -10.66
CA ALA A 273 14.63 -17.73 -9.41
C ALA A 273 16.06 -17.85 -8.85
N ALA A 274 16.66 -19.04 -8.87
CA ALA A 274 18.04 -19.26 -8.44
C ALA A 274 19.05 -18.52 -9.33
N ALA A 275 18.84 -18.54 -10.65
CA ALA A 275 19.68 -17.78 -11.60
C ALA A 275 19.58 -16.27 -11.35
N PHE A 276 18.38 -15.75 -11.08
CA PHE A 276 18.19 -14.34 -10.74
C PHE A 276 18.91 -13.97 -9.43
N GLN A 277 18.82 -14.83 -8.41
CA GLN A 277 19.57 -14.62 -7.16
C GLN A 277 21.08 -14.57 -7.39
N ALA A 278 21.62 -15.45 -8.22
CA ALA A 278 23.04 -15.44 -8.57
C ALA A 278 23.44 -14.14 -9.29
N ASN A 279 22.60 -13.65 -10.22
CA ASN A 279 22.81 -12.37 -10.90
C ASN A 279 22.78 -11.18 -9.94
N LEU A 280 21.83 -11.16 -8.97
CA LEU A 280 21.79 -10.13 -7.92
C LEU A 280 23.07 -10.11 -7.11
N SER A 281 23.50 -11.29 -6.64
CA SER A 281 24.75 -11.41 -5.84
C SER A 281 25.96 -10.95 -6.63
N GLY A 282 26.06 -11.33 -7.91
CA GLY A 282 27.13 -10.88 -8.83
C GLY A 282 27.12 -9.36 -9.06
N ALA A 283 25.97 -8.71 -8.94
CA ALA A 283 25.81 -7.26 -9.05
C ALA A 283 25.95 -6.53 -7.70
N GLY A 284 26.25 -7.23 -6.61
CA GLY A 284 26.40 -6.65 -5.27
C GLY A 284 25.07 -6.32 -4.57
N ALA A 285 23.95 -6.84 -5.05
CA ALA A 285 22.63 -6.66 -4.45
C ALA A 285 22.23 -7.88 -3.60
N ALA A 286 21.59 -7.62 -2.45
CA ALA A 286 21.09 -8.66 -1.57
C ALA A 286 19.69 -9.13 -1.98
N LEU A 287 19.43 -10.44 -1.97
CA LEU A 287 18.07 -10.95 -1.98
C LEU A 287 17.52 -10.95 -0.55
N ILE A 288 16.58 -10.05 -0.25
CA ILE A 288 16.05 -9.86 1.11
C ILE A 288 15.05 -10.95 1.48
N GLY A 289 14.35 -11.48 0.48
CA GLY A 289 13.37 -12.53 0.65
C GLY A 289 12.59 -12.81 -0.63
N THR A 290 11.66 -13.75 -0.52
CA THR A 290 10.76 -14.10 -1.61
C THR A 290 9.31 -14.04 -1.15
N VAL A 291 8.42 -13.61 -2.02
CA VAL A 291 6.96 -13.64 -1.84
C VAL A 291 6.37 -14.60 -2.86
N LEU A 292 5.60 -15.57 -2.38
CA LEU A 292 4.90 -16.51 -3.23
C LEU A 292 3.45 -16.08 -3.38
N ASN A 293 3.08 -15.60 -4.58
CA ASN A 293 1.72 -15.26 -4.94
C ASN A 293 0.94 -16.49 -5.38
N GLN A 294 -0.32 -16.55 -4.94
CA GLN A 294 -1.31 -17.58 -5.27
C GLN A 294 -2.55 -16.88 -5.84
N PHE A 295 -2.74 -16.96 -7.16
CA PHE A 295 -3.94 -16.46 -7.88
C PHE A 295 -4.08 -17.12 -9.25
#